data_ac94159e35a9a507b0f69934429842c4
#
_entry.id   ac94159e35a9a507b0f69934429842c4
#
_cell.length_a   1.000
_cell.length_b   1.000
_cell.length_c   1.000
_cell.angle_alpha   90.00
_cell.angle_beta   90.00
_cell.angle_gamma   90.00
#
_symmetry.space_group_name_H-M   'P 1'
#
loop_
_entity.id
_entity.type
_entity.pdbx_description
1 polymer ?
#
loop_
_entity_poly.entity_id
_entity_poly.type
_entity_poly.pdbx_seq_one_letter_code
_entity_poly.pdbx_strand_id
1 'polypeptide(L)'
;MNTKLPEAEQLKLDSRYLRGTIAEGLEDAVTGAISEDDNKLTKFHGSYMQDYRDLRDERRRQKLEPLYSFMVRLRIAGGVVTPQQWLGLDAIADDCANGTLRIT
;
A
#
# COMPACT_ATOMS: atom_id res chain seq x y z
N MET A 1 -29.48 22.35 6.87
CA MET A 1 -29.41 20.88 6.94
C MET A 1 -27.96 20.45 7.01
N ASN A 2 -27.54 19.93 8.14
CA ASN A 2 -26.14 19.53 8.33
C ASN A 2 -25.98 18.08 7.86
N THR A 3 -25.62 17.90 6.61
CA THR A 3 -25.20 16.59 6.12
C THR A 3 -23.76 16.37 6.54
N LYS A 4 -23.57 15.46 7.48
CA LYS A 4 -22.23 15.05 7.87
C LYS A 4 -21.65 14.19 6.73
N LEU A 5 -20.48 14.58 6.25
CA LEU A 5 -19.80 13.80 5.23
C LEU A 5 -19.43 12.42 5.77
N PRO A 6 -19.45 11.37 4.94
CA PRO A 6 -18.87 10.09 5.33
C PRO A 6 -17.41 10.26 5.77
N GLU A 7 -16.97 9.42 6.69
CA GLU A 7 -15.61 9.49 7.23
C GLU A 7 -14.54 9.49 6.14
N ALA A 8 -14.70 8.65 5.13
CA ALA A 8 -13.75 8.58 4.01
C ALA A 8 -13.69 9.88 3.21
N GLU A 9 -14.83 10.55 3.02
CA GLU A 9 -14.87 11.83 2.29
C GLU A 9 -14.21 12.95 3.09
N GLN A 10 -14.43 12.98 4.39
CA GLN A 10 -13.78 13.96 5.26
C GLN A 10 -12.26 13.74 5.26
N LEU A 11 -11.83 12.49 5.32
CA LEU A 11 -10.42 12.13 5.25
C LEU A 11 -9.77 12.64 3.96
N LYS A 12 -10.45 12.46 2.82
CA LYS A 12 -9.95 12.94 1.53
C LYS A 12 -9.82 14.46 1.50
N LEU A 13 -10.83 15.18 2.03
CA LEU A 13 -10.81 16.64 2.06
C LEU A 13 -9.63 17.18 2.87
N ASP A 14 -9.31 16.55 3.99
CA ASP A 14 -8.25 16.98 4.89
C ASP A 14 -6.86 16.51 4.46
N SER A 15 -6.75 15.72 3.40
CA SER A 15 -5.54 14.99 3.04
C SER A 15 -4.59 15.71 2.08
N ARG A 16 -4.88 16.94 1.68
CA ARG A 16 -4.06 17.67 0.70
C ARG A 16 -3.87 16.86 -0.58
N TYR A 17 -4.98 16.57 -1.26
CA TYR A 17 -5.01 15.80 -2.52
C TYR A 17 -4.49 14.37 -2.36
N LEU A 18 -4.95 13.69 -1.32
CA LEU A 18 -4.64 12.29 -1.01
C LEU A 18 -3.17 12.07 -0.58
N ARG A 19 -2.46 13.11 -0.20
CA ARG A 19 -1.07 12.96 0.28
C ARG A 19 -1.01 12.52 1.74
N GLY A 20 -1.85 13.11 2.60
CA GLY A 20 -1.79 12.86 4.04
C GLY A 20 -0.37 13.04 4.58
N THR A 21 0.06 12.11 5.41
CA THR A 21 1.42 12.05 5.96
C THR A 21 2.16 10.80 5.48
N ILE A 22 1.84 10.31 4.28
CA ILE A 22 2.38 9.06 3.73
C ILE A 22 3.90 9.13 3.60
N ALA A 23 4.42 10.22 3.00
CA ALA A 23 5.86 10.35 2.79
C ALA A 23 6.63 10.35 4.11
N GLU A 24 6.12 11.06 5.10
CA GLU A 24 6.73 11.13 6.43
C GLU A 24 6.71 9.77 7.13
N GLY A 25 5.59 9.01 7.00
CA GLY A 25 5.49 7.68 7.58
C GLY A 25 6.47 6.70 6.97
N LEU A 26 6.66 6.75 5.66
CA LEU A 26 7.60 5.86 4.96
C LEU A 26 9.05 6.11 5.34
N GLU A 27 9.37 7.31 5.85
CA GLU A 27 10.72 7.64 6.32
C GLU A 27 11.01 7.13 7.73
N ASP A 28 10.03 6.51 8.40
CA ASP A 28 10.23 5.94 9.74
C ASP A 28 11.31 4.87 9.68
N ALA A 29 12.39 5.07 10.45
CA ALA A 29 13.54 4.18 10.44
C ALA A 29 13.27 2.82 11.09
N VAL A 30 12.23 2.72 11.90
CA VAL A 30 11.91 1.48 12.64
C VAL A 30 11.01 0.56 11.84
N THR A 31 9.87 1.06 11.36
CA THR A 31 8.87 0.24 10.68
C THR A 31 8.70 0.55 9.20
N GLY A 32 8.98 1.78 8.78
CA GLY A 32 8.64 2.25 7.45
C GLY A 32 7.14 2.19 7.18
N ALA A 33 6.33 2.16 8.23
CA ALA A 33 4.88 1.98 8.15
C ALA A 33 4.17 3.32 8.13
N ILE A 34 2.98 3.34 7.54
CA ILE A 34 2.13 4.52 7.52
C ILE A 34 0.98 4.36 8.52
N SER A 35 0.35 5.46 8.89
CA SER A 35 -0.79 5.44 9.80
C SER A 35 -1.99 4.75 9.14
N GLU A 36 -3.00 4.39 9.94
CA GLU A 36 -4.23 3.79 9.43
C GLU A 36 -4.95 4.72 8.47
N ASP A 37 -5.01 6.02 8.78
CA ASP A 37 -5.63 7.00 7.89
C ASP A 37 -4.87 7.13 6.58
N ASP A 38 -3.54 7.16 6.63
CA ASP A 38 -2.72 7.20 5.42
C ASP A 38 -2.87 5.92 4.59
N ASN A 39 -3.04 4.77 5.24
CA ASN A 39 -3.31 3.52 4.55
C ASN A 39 -4.65 3.57 3.79
N LYS A 40 -5.67 4.18 4.37
CA LYS A 40 -6.92 4.42 3.65
C LYS A 40 -6.71 5.31 2.43
N LEU A 41 -5.85 6.32 2.54
CA LEU A 41 -5.53 7.21 1.42
C LEU A 41 -4.77 6.48 0.31
N THR A 42 -3.83 5.60 0.64
CA THR A 42 -3.09 4.85 -0.37
C THR A 42 -3.99 3.96 -1.22
N LYS A 43 -5.10 3.49 -0.68
CA LYS A 43 -6.06 2.69 -1.45
C LYS A 43 -6.65 3.44 -2.63
N PHE A 44 -6.78 4.75 -2.54
CA PHE A 44 -7.26 5.58 -3.66
C PHE A 44 -6.19 5.73 -4.74
N HIS A 45 -4.93 5.46 -4.41
CA HIS A 45 -3.83 5.41 -5.38
C HIS A 45 -3.59 4.00 -5.93
N GLY A 46 -4.36 3.01 -5.50
CA GLY A 46 -4.20 1.64 -5.95
C GLY A 46 -3.17 0.83 -5.15
N SER A 47 -2.89 1.24 -3.94
CA SER A 47 -1.91 0.57 -3.07
C SER A 47 -2.48 0.40 -1.67
N TYR A 48 -1.91 -0.52 -0.90
CA TYR A 48 -2.24 -0.64 0.52
C TYR A 48 -1.11 -1.31 1.29
N MET A 49 -1.02 -0.97 2.57
CA MET A 49 -0.06 -1.57 3.49
C MET A 49 -0.69 -2.79 4.15
N GLN A 50 0.10 -3.84 4.31
CA GLN A 50 -0.28 -5.03 5.08
C GLN A 50 0.93 -5.58 5.80
N ASP A 51 0.72 -6.43 6.81
CA ASP A 51 1.81 -7.18 7.43
C ASP A 51 1.88 -8.60 6.84
N TYR A 52 3.02 -9.26 7.04
CA TYR A 52 3.17 -10.65 6.64
C TYR A 52 2.38 -11.55 7.58
N ARG A 53 1.26 -12.10 7.08
CA ARG A 53 0.34 -12.90 7.88
C ARG A 53 1.03 -14.12 8.50
N ASP A 54 1.90 -14.78 7.76
CA ASP A 54 2.57 -16.00 8.20
C ASP A 54 3.52 -15.75 9.37
N LEU A 55 4.05 -14.53 9.47
CA LEU A 55 4.98 -14.14 10.51
C LEU A 55 4.31 -13.37 11.65
N ARG A 56 3.02 -13.05 11.50
CA ARG A 56 2.32 -12.16 12.44
C ARG A 56 2.34 -12.70 13.87
N ASP A 57 1.96 -13.95 14.05
CA ASP A 57 1.84 -14.54 15.39
C ASP A 57 3.20 -14.74 16.03
N GLU A 58 4.20 -15.17 15.26
CA GLU A 58 5.54 -15.35 15.77
C GLU A 58 6.17 -14.03 16.21
N ARG A 59 6.03 -13.00 15.39
CA ARG A 59 6.56 -11.68 15.74
C ARG A 59 5.84 -11.11 16.97
N ARG A 60 4.54 -11.37 17.10
CA ARG A 60 3.78 -10.96 18.29
C ARG A 60 4.27 -11.66 19.53
N ARG A 61 4.54 -12.98 19.46
CA ARG A 61 5.10 -13.74 20.59
C ARG A 61 6.45 -13.23 21.03
N GLN A 62 7.27 -12.81 20.08
CA GLN A 62 8.61 -12.27 20.34
C GLN A 62 8.58 -10.78 20.70
N LYS A 63 7.39 -10.17 20.75
CA LYS A 63 7.19 -8.73 21.00
C LYS A 63 7.92 -7.86 20.00
N LEU A 64 8.00 -8.31 18.75
CA LEU A 64 8.56 -7.56 17.64
C LEU A 64 7.47 -6.79 16.92
N GLU A 65 7.86 -5.70 16.26
CA GLU A 65 6.96 -4.96 15.39
C GLU A 65 6.48 -5.84 14.23
N PRO A 66 5.23 -5.68 13.75
CA PRO A 66 4.78 -6.37 12.55
C PRO A 66 5.71 -6.08 11.37
N LEU A 67 5.91 -7.08 10.52
CA LEU A 67 6.67 -6.88 9.29
C LEU A 67 5.72 -6.40 8.21
N TYR A 68 5.82 -5.12 7.87
CA TYR A 68 4.91 -4.48 6.91
C TYR A 68 5.39 -4.63 5.48
N SER A 69 4.45 -4.73 4.57
CA SER A 69 4.71 -4.69 3.13
C SER A 69 3.61 -3.89 2.44
N PHE A 70 3.89 -3.47 1.22
CA PHE A 70 2.94 -2.69 0.41
C PHE A 70 2.59 -3.45 -0.85
N MET A 71 1.30 -3.50 -1.16
CA MET A 71 0.79 -4.03 -2.42
C MET A 71 0.51 -2.87 -3.36
N VAL A 72 0.95 -3.00 -4.60
CA VAL A 72 0.66 -2.03 -5.65
C VAL A 72 -0.18 -2.73 -6.72
N ARG A 73 -1.35 -2.18 -6.99
CA ARG A 73 -2.27 -2.71 -7.98
C ARG A 73 -2.08 -1.96 -9.29
N LEU A 74 -1.91 -2.71 -10.37
CA LEU A 74 -1.71 -2.13 -11.70
C LEU A 74 -3.02 -2.21 -12.49
N ARG A 75 -3.29 -1.18 -13.29
CA ARG A 75 -4.38 -1.18 -14.25
C ARG A 75 -3.87 -1.71 -15.58
N ILE A 76 -4.55 -2.73 -16.10
CA ILE A 76 -4.21 -3.31 -17.39
C ILE A 76 -5.50 -3.37 -18.20
N ALA A 77 -5.58 -2.57 -19.25
CA ALA A 77 -6.77 -2.44 -20.08
C ALA A 77 -7.14 -3.80 -20.71
N GLY A 78 -8.38 -4.26 -20.45
CA GLY A 78 -8.86 -5.52 -20.98
C GLY A 78 -8.13 -6.75 -20.47
N GLY A 79 -7.24 -6.61 -19.49
CA GLY A 79 -6.43 -7.72 -18.97
C GLY A 79 -5.36 -8.21 -19.95
N VAL A 80 -5.04 -7.44 -20.99
CA VAL A 80 -4.10 -7.82 -22.03
C VAL A 80 -2.72 -7.22 -21.75
N VAL A 81 -1.71 -8.06 -21.64
CA VAL A 81 -0.32 -7.66 -21.39
C VAL A 81 0.55 -8.28 -22.49
N THR A 82 1.36 -7.46 -23.15
CA THR A 82 2.33 -7.96 -24.11
C THR A 82 3.51 -8.61 -23.37
N PRO A 83 4.28 -9.53 -24.03
CA PRO A 83 5.46 -10.09 -23.40
C PRO A 83 6.48 -9.03 -22.94
N GLN A 84 6.64 -7.96 -23.69
CA GLN A 84 7.54 -6.86 -23.32
C GLN A 84 7.06 -6.13 -22.07
N GLN A 85 5.75 -5.89 -21.95
CA GLN A 85 5.16 -5.28 -20.76
C GLN A 85 5.34 -6.18 -19.55
N TRP A 86 5.13 -7.47 -19.68
CA TRP A 86 5.32 -8.43 -18.60
C TRP A 86 6.78 -8.44 -18.12
N LEU A 87 7.75 -8.47 -19.05
CA LEU A 87 9.16 -8.43 -18.70
C LEU A 87 9.53 -7.12 -17.99
N GLY A 88 8.94 -6.00 -18.41
CA GLY A 88 9.13 -4.71 -17.74
C GLY A 88 8.61 -4.72 -16.32
N LEU A 89 7.42 -5.28 -16.09
CA LEU A 89 6.85 -5.40 -14.75
C LEU A 89 7.69 -6.34 -13.87
N ASP A 90 8.16 -7.43 -14.42
CA ASP A 90 9.01 -8.38 -13.70
C ASP A 90 10.32 -7.73 -13.26
N ALA A 91 10.95 -6.94 -14.13
CA ALA A 91 12.15 -6.19 -13.79
C ALA A 91 11.90 -5.18 -12.66
N ILE A 92 10.77 -4.47 -12.69
CA ILE A 92 10.39 -3.54 -11.62
C ILE A 92 10.16 -4.29 -10.31
N ALA A 93 9.51 -5.46 -10.37
CA ALA A 93 9.27 -6.28 -9.18
C ALA A 93 10.58 -6.75 -8.55
N ASP A 94 11.58 -7.11 -9.36
CA ASP A 94 12.89 -7.50 -8.85
C ASP A 94 13.66 -6.33 -8.23
N ASP A 95 13.60 -5.16 -8.84
CA ASP A 95 14.37 -3.99 -8.41
C ASP A 95 13.73 -3.25 -7.23
N CYS A 96 12.40 -3.15 -7.21
CA CYS A 96 11.66 -2.27 -6.30
C CYS A 96 10.76 -3.03 -5.32
N ALA A 97 10.55 -4.32 -5.51
CA ALA A 97 9.65 -5.13 -4.70
C ALA A 97 10.34 -6.45 -4.32
N ASN A 98 9.54 -7.46 -3.97
CA ASN A 98 10.08 -8.76 -3.53
C ASN A 98 10.30 -9.76 -4.67
N GLY A 99 10.22 -9.33 -5.91
CA GLY A 99 10.43 -10.19 -7.08
C GLY A 99 9.22 -11.00 -7.50
N THR A 100 8.04 -10.77 -6.93
CA THR A 100 6.84 -11.53 -7.26
C THR A 100 5.78 -10.66 -7.92
N LEU A 101 5.04 -11.28 -8.85
CA LEU A 101 3.87 -10.69 -9.48
C LEU A 101 2.68 -11.61 -9.25
N ARG A 102 1.50 -11.02 -9.04
CA ARG A 102 0.26 -11.77 -8.83
C ARG A 102 -0.78 -11.33 -9.84
N ILE A 103 -1.43 -12.31 -10.45
CA ILE A 103 -2.58 -12.09 -11.34
C ILE A 103 -3.86 -12.35 -10.55
N THR A 104 -4.77 -11.40 -10.58
CA THR A 104 -6.08 -11.53 -9.92
C THR A 104 -7.22 -11.19 -10.86
#